data_672fd4ef9706334d3e0b2c064b52d943
#
_entry.id   672fd4ef9706334d3e0b2c064b52d943
#
_cell.length_a   1.000
_cell.length_b   1.000
_cell.length_c   1.000
_cell.angle_alpha   90.00
_cell.angle_beta   90.00
_cell.angle_gamma   90.00
#
_symmetry.space_group_name_H-M   'P 1'
#
loop_
_entity.id
_entity.type
_entity.pdbx_description
1 polymer ?
#
loop_
_entity_poly.entity_id
_entity_poly.type
_entity_poly.pdbx_seq_one_letter_code
_entity_poly.pdbx_strand_id
1 'polypeptide(L)'
;MYDIALYGHLVFDTIKENSKSAHDTGGIVNVWRALKNMDPTLDIYVCPSNIGTSTITIDKENSQRTSESKLNGVDVKIKPAPAIISHIAYINEIDDLSFIKDVSGLVFADICSGREINKDVYKYLNYIFVSEEDKHLLRDVEEFKGTVITHSPMKSYNSKGNTFVLSDDKYIKGANVLGAGDFYAACFMYGKLNTRLDHECMVLSHNLTTHYLKNKV
;
A
#
# COMPACT_ATOMS: atom_id res chain seq x y z
N MET A 1 4.00 -22.51 4.98
CA MET A 1 3.57 -21.53 3.94
C MET A 1 2.84 -20.41 4.69
N TYR A 2 3.25 -19.19 4.52
CA TYR A 2 2.66 -18.03 5.18
C TYR A 2 1.30 -17.66 4.56
N ASP A 3 0.44 -17.00 5.33
CA ASP A 3 -0.79 -16.42 4.77
C ASP A 3 -0.44 -15.26 3.86
N ILE A 4 0.43 -14.37 4.35
CA ILE A 4 0.86 -13.19 3.59
C ILE A 4 2.39 -13.01 3.72
N ALA A 5 3.05 -12.66 2.61
CA ALA A 5 4.43 -12.20 2.59
C ALA A 5 4.49 -10.72 2.16
N LEU A 6 5.19 -9.91 2.94
CA LEU A 6 5.35 -8.47 2.72
C LEU A 6 6.82 -8.16 2.36
N TYR A 7 7.01 -7.46 1.25
CA TYR A 7 8.30 -7.01 0.76
C TYR A 7 8.25 -5.49 0.54
N GLY A 8 9.32 -4.78 0.84
CA GLY A 8 9.37 -3.32 0.61
C GLY A 8 10.21 -2.59 1.64
N HIS A 9 10.16 -1.27 1.62
CA HIS A 9 10.95 -0.45 2.52
C HIS A 9 10.42 -0.48 3.95
N LEU A 10 11.34 -0.54 4.91
CA LEU A 10 11.09 -0.23 6.31
C LEU A 10 11.63 1.18 6.57
N VAL A 11 10.77 2.10 6.97
CA VAL A 11 11.13 3.51 7.11
C VAL A 11 10.88 3.97 8.54
N PHE A 12 11.84 4.71 9.10
CA PHE A 12 11.66 5.44 10.36
C PHE A 12 11.23 6.86 10.04
N ASP A 13 9.97 7.15 10.31
CA ASP A 13 9.33 8.41 9.97
C ASP A 13 9.49 9.45 11.07
N THR A 14 9.88 10.67 10.69
CA THR A 14 9.71 11.87 11.49
C THR A 14 8.51 12.64 10.96
N ILE A 15 7.42 12.60 11.69
CA ILE A 15 6.16 13.23 11.30
C ILE A 15 6.13 14.63 11.89
N LYS A 16 5.99 15.65 11.04
CA LYS A 16 5.87 17.05 11.41
C LYS A 16 4.46 17.55 11.17
N GLU A 17 3.87 18.10 12.20
CA GLU A 17 2.56 18.72 12.16
C GLU A 17 2.61 20.05 12.93
N ASN A 18 2.55 21.16 12.22
CA ASN A 18 2.78 22.51 12.77
C ASN A 18 4.14 22.59 13.52
N SER A 19 4.12 22.94 14.80
CA SER A 19 5.31 23.00 15.67
C SER A 19 5.62 21.67 16.40
N LYS A 20 4.83 20.61 16.16
CA LYS A 20 5.00 19.30 16.82
C LYS A 20 5.71 18.33 15.88
N SER A 21 6.51 17.46 16.47
CA SER A 21 7.05 16.29 15.76
C SER A 21 6.81 15.01 16.55
N ALA A 22 6.56 13.93 15.81
CA ALA A 22 6.42 12.59 16.35
C ALA A 22 7.28 11.64 15.52
N HIS A 23 7.58 10.47 16.07
CA HIS A 23 8.31 9.42 15.38
C HIS A 23 7.43 8.17 15.26
N ASP A 24 7.48 7.54 14.10
CA ASP A 24 6.80 6.28 13.84
C ASP A 24 7.61 5.43 12.86
N THR A 25 7.13 4.25 12.52
CA THR A 25 7.66 3.40 11.47
C THR A 25 6.64 3.28 10.35
N GLY A 26 7.10 3.41 9.10
CA GLY A 26 6.28 3.38 7.89
C GLY A 26 6.66 2.27 6.91
N GLY A 27 6.23 2.43 5.67
CA GLY A 27 6.42 1.43 4.63
C GLY A 27 5.68 0.13 4.93
N ILE A 28 6.36 -1.01 4.74
CA ILE A 28 5.73 -2.34 4.96
C ILE A 28 5.18 -2.55 6.37
N VAL A 29 5.65 -1.78 7.37
CA VAL A 29 5.16 -1.88 8.75
C VAL A 29 3.72 -1.40 8.88
N ASN A 30 3.30 -0.41 8.09
CA ASN A 30 1.91 0.05 8.06
C ASN A 30 0.97 -1.06 7.59
N VAL A 31 1.35 -1.75 6.51
CA VAL A 31 0.59 -2.90 5.98
C VAL A 31 0.52 -4.02 7.01
N TRP A 32 1.66 -4.37 7.63
CA TRP A 32 1.73 -5.40 8.66
C TRP A 32 0.83 -5.08 9.86
N ARG A 33 0.90 -3.84 10.38
CA ARG A 33 0.04 -3.39 11.49
C ARG A 33 -1.44 -3.47 11.14
N ALA A 34 -1.81 -3.03 9.94
CA ALA A 34 -3.19 -3.09 9.47
C ALA A 34 -3.71 -4.52 9.43
N LEU A 35 -2.95 -5.45 8.87
CA LEU A 35 -3.29 -6.88 8.82
C LEU A 35 -3.43 -7.49 10.21
N LYS A 36 -2.45 -7.25 11.10
CA LYS A 36 -2.47 -7.77 12.48
C LYS A 36 -3.60 -7.17 13.34
N ASN A 37 -4.01 -5.94 13.06
CA ASN A 37 -5.18 -5.34 13.72
C ASN A 37 -6.50 -5.97 13.26
N MET A 38 -6.60 -6.40 12.00
CA MET A 38 -7.78 -7.09 11.48
C MET A 38 -7.85 -8.54 11.96
N ASP A 39 -6.72 -9.22 11.95
CA ASP A 39 -6.60 -10.61 12.38
C ASP A 39 -5.21 -10.87 12.98
N PRO A 40 -5.07 -10.92 14.31
CA PRO A 40 -3.78 -11.16 14.97
C PRO A 40 -3.24 -12.57 14.73
N THR A 41 -4.05 -13.52 14.24
CA THR A 41 -3.65 -14.92 14.00
C THR A 41 -2.94 -15.13 12.67
N LEU A 42 -3.03 -14.17 11.73
CA LEU A 42 -2.37 -14.28 10.43
C LEU A 42 -0.87 -14.58 10.56
N ASP A 43 -0.41 -15.57 9.81
CA ASP A 43 1.02 -15.86 9.69
C ASP A 43 1.64 -14.99 8.60
N ILE A 44 2.39 -13.95 9.01
CA ILE A 44 2.92 -12.93 8.10
C ILE A 44 4.44 -12.96 8.07
N TYR A 45 5.00 -13.23 6.91
CA TYR A 45 6.42 -13.05 6.63
C TYR A 45 6.71 -11.60 6.24
N VAL A 46 7.74 -10.98 6.82
CA VAL A 46 8.14 -9.60 6.52
C VAL A 46 9.61 -9.60 6.12
N CYS A 47 9.91 -9.11 4.93
CA CYS A 47 11.28 -8.98 4.42
C CYS A 47 11.50 -7.56 3.86
N PRO A 48 12.17 -6.68 4.60
CA PRO A 48 12.48 -5.34 4.10
C PRO A 48 13.46 -5.41 2.92
N SER A 49 13.24 -4.54 1.92
CA SER A 49 14.16 -4.32 0.80
C SER A 49 15.27 -3.32 1.15
N ASN A 50 14.91 -2.34 1.96
CA ASN A 50 15.80 -1.27 2.42
C ASN A 50 15.31 -0.76 3.77
N ILE A 51 16.24 -0.21 4.57
CA ILE A 51 15.93 0.45 5.84
C ILE A 51 16.34 1.91 5.70
N GLY A 52 15.40 2.82 5.83
CA GLY A 52 15.64 4.25 5.63
C GLY A 52 14.98 5.14 6.66
N THR A 53 15.06 6.43 6.42
CA THR A 53 14.40 7.46 7.21
C THR A 53 13.56 8.35 6.29
N SER A 54 12.45 8.87 6.80
CA SER A 54 11.64 9.84 6.07
C SER A 54 11.24 11.00 6.99
N THR A 55 11.05 12.17 6.39
CA THR A 55 10.39 13.30 7.04
C THR A 55 9.07 13.53 6.33
N ILE A 56 7.98 13.45 7.09
CA ILE A 56 6.62 13.63 6.58
C ILE A 56 6.04 14.91 7.18
N THR A 57 5.60 15.82 6.33
CA THR A 57 4.89 17.04 6.76
C THR A 57 3.40 16.86 6.45
N ILE A 58 2.56 17.04 7.47
CA ILE A 58 1.11 16.92 7.36
C ILE A 58 0.50 18.32 7.28
N ASP A 59 -0.28 18.55 6.23
CA ASP A 59 -1.17 19.69 6.07
C ASP A 59 -2.62 19.23 6.31
N LYS A 60 -3.12 19.42 7.52
CA LYS A 60 -4.50 19.04 7.89
C LYS A 60 -5.55 19.91 7.22
N GLU A 61 -5.24 21.16 6.89
CA GLU A 61 -6.22 22.07 6.27
C GLU A 61 -6.62 21.56 4.89
N ASN A 62 -5.66 21.06 4.13
CA ASN A 62 -5.86 20.53 2.79
C ASN A 62 -5.96 19.00 2.73
N SER A 63 -5.85 18.31 3.87
CA SER A 63 -5.77 16.82 3.94
C SER A 63 -4.67 16.26 3.03
N GLN A 64 -3.54 16.96 2.98
CA GLN A 64 -2.38 16.60 2.15
C GLN A 64 -1.17 16.25 3.01
N ARG A 65 -0.24 15.55 2.39
CA ARG A 65 1.07 15.27 2.97
C ARG A 65 2.16 15.50 1.94
N THR A 66 3.33 15.92 2.40
CA THR A 66 4.58 15.85 1.64
C THR A 66 5.55 14.94 2.37
N SER A 67 6.32 14.17 1.62
CA SER A 67 7.34 13.29 2.20
C SER A 67 8.68 13.51 1.52
N GLU A 68 9.72 13.59 2.32
CA GLU A 68 11.13 13.56 1.87
C GLU A 68 11.77 12.30 2.45
N SER A 69 12.00 11.30 1.61
CA SER A 69 12.60 10.05 2.03
C SER A 69 14.08 10.00 1.69
N LYS A 70 14.88 9.48 2.64
CA LYS A 70 16.29 9.12 2.42
C LYS A 70 16.41 7.61 2.63
N LEU A 71 16.35 6.89 1.52
CA LEU A 71 16.51 5.43 1.50
C LEU A 71 17.99 5.03 1.43
N ASN A 72 18.87 5.79 2.11
CA ASN A 72 20.30 5.54 2.17
C ASN A 72 20.66 4.47 3.22
N GLY A 73 19.71 3.64 3.55
CA GLY A 73 19.89 2.56 4.51
C GLY A 73 20.64 1.38 3.93
N VAL A 74 20.70 0.33 4.72
CA VAL A 74 21.32 -0.93 4.32
C VAL A 74 20.39 -1.63 3.32
N ASP A 75 20.87 -1.86 2.10
CA ASP A 75 20.18 -2.72 1.15
C ASP A 75 20.15 -4.15 1.69
N VAL A 76 18.94 -4.65 1.84
CA VAL A 76 18.72 -6.01 2.32
C VAL A 76 18.38 -6.89 1.13
N LYS A 77 19.14 -7.95 0.92
CA LYS A 77 18.80 -8.92 -0.12
C LYS A 77 17.47 -9.59 0.20
N ILE A 78 16.46 -9.31 -0.60
CA ILE A 78 15.14 -9.91 -0.45
C ILE A 78 15.22 -11.41 -0.69
N LYS A 79 14.64 -12.17 0.25
CA LYS A 79 14.49 -13.62 0.16
C LYS A 79 12.99 -13.94 0.10
N PRO A 80 12.44 -14.28 -1.08
CA PRO A 80 11.05 -14.67 -1.19
C PRO A 80 10.72 -15.88 -0.32
N ALA A 81 9.55 -15.84 0.30
CA ALA A 81 9.01 -16.94 1.11
C ALA A 81 7.70 -17.45 0.50
N PRO A 82 7.39 -18.75 0.60
CA PRO A 82 6.13 -19.29 0.12
C PRO A 82 4.94 -18.72 0.90
N ALA A 83 4.01 -18.06 0.21
CA ALA A 83 2.82 -17.44 0.79
C ALA A 83 1.59 -17.60 -0.12
N ILE A 84 0.38 -17.48 0.46
CA ILE A 84 -0.88 -17.46 -0.30
C ILE A 84 -0.99 -16.12 -1.03
N ILE A 85 -0.66 -15.02 -0.34
CA ILE A 85 -0.61 -13.67 -0.90
C ILE A 85 0.78 -13.09 -0.67
N SER A 86 1.33 -12.44 -1.68
CA SER A 86 2.57 -11.66 -1.58
C SER A 86 2.29 -10.22 -1.93
N HIS A 87 2.83 -9.28 -1.17
CA HIS A 87 2.68 -7.86 -1.42
C HIS A 87 4.02 -7.16 -1.46
N ILE A 88 4.24 -6.36 -2.50
CA ILE A 88 5.45 -5.58 -2.71
C ILE A 88 5.09 -4.11 -2.55
N ALA A 89 5.35 -3.57 -1.36
CA ALA A 89 5.05 -2.18 -1.05
C ALA A 89 6.03 -1.24 -1.76
N TYR A 90 5.47 -0.26 -2.48
CA TYR A 90 6.20 0.77 -3.21
C TYR A 90 7.18 0.19 -4.23
N ILE A 91 6.67 -0.74 -5.06
CA ILE A 91 7.49 -1.49 -6.03
C ILE A 91 8.33 -0.56 -6.93
N ASN A 92 7.80 0.62 -7.26
CA ASN A 92 8.47 1.61 -8.09
C ASN A 92 9.68 2.29 -7.41
N GLU A 93 9.86 2.11 -6.11
CA GLU A 93 11.02 2.64 -5.36
C GLU A 93 12.12 1.60 -5.13
N ILE A 94 11.85 0.31 -5.39
CA ILE A 94 12.84 -0.77 -5.20
C ILE A 94 13.76 -0.85 -6.43
N ASP A 95 15.07 -0.75 -6.20
CA ASP A 95 16.06 -0.76 -7.28
C ASP A 95 16.27 -2.15 -7.87
N ASP A 96 16.49 -3.16 -7.04
CA ASP A 96 16.66 -4.54 -7.50
C ASP A 96 15.35 -5.33 -7.34
N LEU A 97 14.66 -5.50 -8.46
CA LEU A 97 13.43 -6.30 -8.56
C LEU A 97 13.68 -7.74 -9.04
N SER A 98 14.93 -8.19 -9.07
CA SER A 98 15.28 -9.54 -9.55
C SER A 98 14.60 -10.67 -8.76
N PHE A 99 14.24 -10.43 -7.51
CA PHE A 99 13.57 -11.39 -6.63
C PHE A 99 12.11 -11.68 -7.04
N ILE A 100 11.46 -10.77 -7.81
CA ILE A 100 10.01 -10.85 -8.08
C ILE A 100 9.62 -12.14 -8.81
N LYS A 101 10.51 -12.68 -9.63
CA LYS A 101 10.30 -13.95 -10.35
C LYS A 101 10.15 -15.17 -9.43
N ASP A 102 10.68 -15.06 -8.20
CA ASP A 102 10.68 -16.14 -7.21
C ASP A 102 9.56 -15.92 -6.15
N VAL A 103 8.79 -14.82 -6.26
CA VAL A 103 7.65 -14.54 -5.40
C VAL A 103 6.48 -15.46 -5.76
N SER A 104 5.81 -15.98 -4.75
CA SER A 104 4.73 -16.97 -4.90
C SER A 104 3.37 -16.43 -4.47
N GLY A 105 2.32 -17.16 -4.82
CA GLY A 105 0.94 -16.85 -4.49
C GLY A 105 0.33 -15.79 -5.38
N LEU A 106 -0.70 -15.12 -4.87
CA LEU A 106 -1.34 -13.98 -5.52
C LEU A 106 -0.51 -12.72 -5.25
N VAL A 107 0.13 -12.16 -6.29
CA VAL A 107 1.11 -11.09 -6.12
C VAL A 107 0.47 -9.72 -6.31
N PHE A 108 0.56 -8.91 -5.27
CA PHE A 108 0.12 -7.52 -5.22
C PHE A 108 1.32 -6.59 -5.18
N ALA A 109 1.18 -5.42 -5.76
CA ALA A 109 2.11 -4.32 -5.57
C ALA A 109 1.34 -3.03 -5.34
N ASP A 110 1.92 -2.08 -4.62
CA ASP A 110 1.45 -0.71 -4.62
C ASP A 110 2.49 0.24 -5.21
N ILE A 111 2.00 1.38 -5.65
CA ILE A 111 2.79 2.46 -6.23
C ILE A 111 2.52 3.71 -5.40
N CYS A 112 3.59 4.36 -4.98
CA CYS A 112 3.49 5.69 -4.38
C CYS A 112 4.31 6.70 -5.19
N SER A 113 4.33 7.95 -4.73
CA SER A 113 5.12 9.03 -5.31
C SER A 113 6.56 8.60 -5.60
N GLY A 114 7.16 9.15 -6.62
CA GLY A 114 8.54 8.85 -7.00
C GLY A 114 8.70 8.59 -8.48
N ARG A 115 9.37 7.50 -8.83
CA ARG A 115 9.60 7.12 -10.22
C ARG A 115 8.48 6.26 -10.79
N GLU A 116 8.39 6.23 -12.11
CA GLU A 116 7.47 5.35 -12.83
C GLU A 116 7.81 3.87 -12.60
N ILE A 117 6.79 3.02 -12.66
CA ILE A 117 6.99 1.58 -12.59
C ILE A 117 7.69 1.06 -13.84
N ASN A 118 8.63 0.12 -13.66
CA ASN A 118 9.17 -0.65 -14.78
C ASN A 118 8.14 -1.70 -15.23
N LYS A 119 7.64 -1.58 -16.47
CA LYS A 119 6.64 -2.49 -17.02
C LYS A 119 7.08 -3.95 -17.13
N ASP A 120 8.38 -4.25 -17.13
CA ASP A 120 8.89 -5.63 -17.20
C ASP A 120 8.44 -6.48 -16.00
N VAL A 121 8.01 -5.83 -14.89
CA VAL A 121 7.50 -6.54 -13.72
C VAL A 121 6.03 -6.94 -13.86
N TYR A 122 5.27 -6.36 -14.78
CA TYR A 122 3.83 -6.61 -14.94
C TYR A 122 3.47 -8.08 -15.10
N LYS A 123 4.31 -8.84 -15.78
CA LYS A 123 4.09 -10.29 -15.98
C LYS A 123 4.13 -11.12 -14.69
N TYR A 124 4.63 -10.56 -13.59
CA TYR A 124 4.71 -11.23 -12.30
C TYR A 124 3.62 -10.78 -11.32
N LEU A 125 2.86 -9.73 -11.65
CA LEU A 125 1.85 -9.15 -10.79
C LEU A 125 0.45 -9.59 -11.17
N ASN A 126 -0.40 -9.78 -10.16
CA ASN A 126 -1.83 -10.00 -10.32
C ASN A 126 -2.63 -8.71 -10.07
N TYR A 127 -2.17 -7.88 -9.12
CA TYR A 127 -2.82 -6.63 -8.73
C TYR A 127 -1.80 -5.51 -8.55
N ILE A 128 -2.23 -4.30 -8.94
CA ILE A 128 -1.50 -3.06 -8.64
C ILE A 128 -2.45 -2.10 -7.95
N PHE A 129 -2.07 -1.60 -6.77
CA PHE A 129 -2.73 -0.49 -6.10
C PHE A 129 -2.05 0.82 -6.49
N VAL A 130 -2.86 1.84 -6.73
CA VAL A 130 -2.36 3.18 -7.04
C VAL A 130 -3.38 4.22 -6.58
N SER A 131 -2.90 5.34 -6.04
CA SER A 131 -3.76 6.49 -5.77
C SER A 131 -4.20 7.15 -7.09
N GLU A 132 -5.31 7.88 -7.08
CA GLU A 132 -5.73 8.68 -8.23
C GLU A 132 -4.64 9.70 -8.62
N GLU A 133 -3.91 10.22 -7.63
CA GLU A 133 -2.84 11.21 -7.80
C GLU A 133 -1.61 10.60 -8.47
N ASP A 134 -1.24 9.37 -8.11
CA ASP A 134 -0.04 8.68 -8.58
C ASP A 134 -0.28 7.84 -9.85
N LYS A 135 -1.50 7.83 -10.38
CA LYS A 135 -1.88 7.03 -11.55
C LYS A 135 -1.01 7.30 -12.78
N HIS A 136 -0.47 8.52 -12.88
CA HIS A 136 0.43 8.92 -13.95
C HIS A 136 1.78 8.17 -13.95
N LEU A 137 2.13 7.50 -12.84
CA LEU A 137 3.34 6.68 -12.70
C LEU A 137 3.20 5.29 -13.34
N LEU A 138 1.97 4.91 -13.73
CA LEU A 138 1.72 3.69 -14.49
C LEU A 138 2.01 3.91 -15.96
N ARG A 139 3.10 3.35 -16.46
CA ARG A 139 3.44 3.34 -17.88
C ARG A 139 2.86 2.11 -18.57
N ASP A 140 2.40 2.30 -19.81
CA ASP A 140 1.94 1.22 -20.70
C ASP A 140 0.97 0.25 -19.95
N VAL A 141 0.06 0.81 -19.15
CA VAL A 141 -0.84 0.04 -18.26
C VAL A 141 -1.76 -0.90 -19.04
N GLU A 142 -1.99 -0.65 -20.32
CA GLU A 142 -2.74 -1.51 -21.24
C GLU A 142 -2.03 -2.85 -21.49
N GLU A 143 -0.73 -2.94 -21.28
CA GLU A 143 0.03 -4.20 -21.34
C GLU A 143 -0.15 -5.05 -20.08
N PHE A 144 -0.61 -4.45 -18.99
CA PHE A 144 -0.83 -5.16 -17.72
C PHE A 144 -2.09 -6.02 -17.78
N LYS A 145 -1.92 -7.33 -17.69
CA LYS A 145 -3.03 -8.30 -17.75
C LYS A 145 -3.73 -8.57 -16.43
N GLY A 146 -3.15 -8.08 -15.34
CA GLY A 146 -3.74 -8.17 -14.00
C GLY A 146 -4.84 -7.13 -13.78
N THR A 147 -5.06 -6.78 -12.54
CA THR A 147 -6.07 -5.79 -12.13
C THR A 147 -5.41 -4.59 -11.48
N VAL A 148 -5.63 -3.41 -12.04
CA VAL A 148 -5.27 -2.14 -11.38
C VAL A 148 -6.44 -1.73 -10.49
N ILE A 149 -6.15 -1.44 -9.23
CA ILE A 149 -7.07 -0.86 -8.26
C ILE A 149 -6.65 0.59 -8.04
N THR A 150 -7.44 1.52 -8.55
CA THR A 150 -7.23 2.95 -8.30
C THR A 150 -8.11 3.39 -7.15
N HIS A 151 -7.54 4.08 -6.17
CA HIS A 151 -8.27 4.56 -5.00
C HIS A 151 -8.04 6.05 -4.75
N SER A 152 -9.04 6.66 -4.15
CA SER A 152 -9.01 8.04 -3.64
C SER A 152 -9.84 8.08 -2.34
N PRO A 153 -9.89 9.21 -1.62
CA PRO A 153 -10.70 9.30 -0.40
C PRO A 153 -12.17 8.97 -0.57
N MET A 154 -12.74 9.23 -1.76
CA MET A 154 -14.19 9.11 -2.01
C MET A 154 -14.56 7.90 -2.87
N LYS A 155 -13.64 7.36 -3.63
CA LYS A 155 -13.97 6.30 -4.58
C LYS A 155 -12.79 5.35 -4.80
N SER A 156 -13.11 4.15 -5.23
CA SER A 156 -12.16 3.28 -5.90
C SER A 156 -12.80 2.63 -7.12
N TYR A 157 -11.98 2.28 -8.08
CA TYR A 157 -12.38 1.53 -9.26
C TYR A 157 -11.24 0.61 -9.70
N ASN A 158 -11.60 -0.41 -10.45
CA ASN A 158 -10.62 -1.30 -11.02
C ASN A 158 -10.64 -1.29 -12.56
N SER A 159 -9.57 -1.75 -13.17
CA SER A 159 -9.42 -1.85 -14.63
C SER A 159 -10.43 -2.82 -15.29
N LYS A 160 -11.18 -3.59 -14.50
CA LYS A 160 -12.24 -4.51 -14.95
C LYS A 160 -13.65 -3.92 -14.89
N GLY A 161 -13.77 -2.63 -14.57
CA GLY A 161 -15.05 -1.90 -14.61
C GLY A 161 -15.84 -1.86 -13.30
N ASN A 162 -15.35 -2.47 -12.23
CA ASN A 162 -15.98 -2.31 -10.91
C ASN A 162 -15.66 -0.92 -10.34
N THR A 163 -16.66 -0.30 -9.73
CA THR A 163 -16.52 1.00 -9.07
C THR A 163 -17.25 0.97 -7.73
N PHE A 164 -16.65 1.57 -6.73
CA PHE A 164 -17.24 1.87 -5.43
C PHE A 164 -17.12 3.37 -5.16
N VAL A 165 -18.17 3.98 -4.66
CA VAL A 165 -18.22 5.38 -4.26
C VAL A 165 -18.66 5.44 -2.80
N LEU A 166 -17.87 6.13 -1.97
CA LEU A 166 -18.22 6.38 -0.58
C LEU A 166 -19.31 7.47 -0.53
N SER A 167 -20.29 7.32 0.35
CA SER A 167 -21.28 8.35 0.56
C SER A 167 -20.68 9.58 1.25
N ASP A 168 -21.14 10.78 0.89
CA ASP A 168 -20.57 12.06 1.34
C ASP A 168 -20.55 12.22 2.88
N ASP A 169 -21.56 11.65 3.56
CA ASP A 169 -21.66 11.66 5.03
C ASP A 169 -20.55 10.84 5.73
N LYS A 170 -19.88 9.99 5.00
CA LYS A 170 -18.73 9.20 5.51
C LYS A 170 -17.38 9.85 5.26
N TYR A 171 -17.33 10.89 4.43
CA TYR A 171 -16.06 11.59 4.16
C TYR A 171 -15.57 12.34 5.40
N ILE A 172 -14.28 12.21 5.69
CA ILE A 172 -13.65 12.84 6.86
C ILE A 172 -12.75 13.97 6.38
N LYS A 173 -13.26 15.20 6.46
CA LYS A 173 -12.47 16.38 6.15
C LYS A 173 -11.39 16.60 7.21
N GLY A 174 -10.17 16.93 6.77
CA GLY A 174 -9.05 17.20 7.69
C GLY A 174 -8.45 15.96 8.37
N ALA A 175 -8.77 14.75 7.87
CA ALA A 175 -8.18 13.53 8.40
C ALA A 175 -6.66 13.48 8.18
N ASN A 176 -5.95 12.90 9.12
CA ASN A 176 -4.56 12.50 8.92
C ASN A 176 -4.51 11.24 8.04
N VAL A 177 -4.31 11.46 6.73
CA VAL A 177 -4.34 10.38 5.71
C VAL A 177 -3.05 9.54 5.64
N LEU A 178 -2.08 9.79 6.50
CA LEU A 178 -0.83 9.03 6.51
C LEU A 178 -1.11 7.53 6.70
N GLY A 179 -0.61 6.70 5.80
CA GLY A 179 -0.81 5.25 5.83
C GLY A 179 -2.22 4.78 5.43
N ALA A 180 -3.10 5.68 4.95
CA ALA A 180 -4.45 5.28 4.51
C ALA A 180 -4.41 4.35 3.28
N GLY A 181 -3.49 4.59 2.34
CA GLY A 181 -3.27 3.70 1.19
C GLY A 181 -2.80 2.31 1.62
N ASP A 182 -1.82 2.26 2.53
CA ASP A 182 -1.31 0.99 3.09
C ASP A 182 -2.43 0.21 3.78
N PHE A 183 -3.27 0.91 4.55
CA PHE A 183 -4.39 0.30 5.25
C PHE A 183 -5.45 -0.21 4.26
N TYR A 184 -5.75 0.57 3.21
CA TYR A 184 -6.65 0.17 2.13
C TYR A 184 -6.18 -1.11 1.44
N ALA A 185 -4.89 -1.16 1.04
CA ALA A 185 -4.29 -2.32 0.40
C ALA A 185 -4.33 -3.56 1.31
N ALA A 186 -4.01 -3.38 2.60
CA ALA A 186 -4.10 -4.45 3.60
C ALA A 186 -5.52 -5.03 3.71
N CYS A 187 -6.55 -4.17 3.78
CA CYS A 187 -7.94 -4.60 3.83
C CYS A 187 -8.36 -5.36 2.58
N PHE A 188 -7.92 -4.90 1.41
CA PHE A 188 -8.21 -5.58 0.15
C PHE A 188 -7.58 -6.99 0.11
N MET A 189 -6.30 -7.10 0.47
CA MET A 189 -5.60 -8.38 0.56
C MET A 189 -6.25 -9.33 1.57
N TYR A 190 -6.66 -8.83 2.73
CA TYR A 190 -7.40 -9.60 3.72
C TYR A 190 -8.73 -10.12 3.14
N GLY A 191 -9.45 -9.28 2.39
CA GLY A 191 -10.64 -9.70 1.66
C GLY A 191 -10.35 -10.83 0.65
N LYS A 192 -9.25 -10.72 -0.11
CA LYS A 192 -8.84 -11.75 -1.07
C LYS A 192 -8.42 -13.06 -0.40
N LEU A 193 -7.74 -12.99 0.74
CA LEU A 193 -7.40 -14.16 1.54
C LEU A 193 -8.67 -14.92 1.99
N ASN A 194 -9.75 -14.19 2.25
CA ASN A 194 -11.07 -14.72 2.58
C ASN A 194 -11.97 -14.96 1.33
N THR A 195 -11.37 -15.15 0.16
CA THR A 195 -12.04 -15.51 -1.11
C THR A 195 -13.11 -14.54 -1.63
N ARG A 196 -13.07 -13.26 -1.19
CA ARG A 196 -14.03 -12.23 -1.64
C ARG A 196 -13.78 -11.81 -3.08
N LEU A 197 -14.83 -11.37 -3.74
CA LEU A 197 -14.75 -10.74 -5.06
C LEU A 197 -14.09 -9.35 -4.97
N ASP A 198 -13.49 -8.87 -6.06
CA ASP A 198 -12.78 -7.58 -6.07
C ASP A 198 -13.67 -6.43 -5.61
N HIS A 199 -14.94 -6.39 -6.04
CA HIS A 199 -15.88 -5.37 -5.60
C HIS A 199 -16.13 -5.42 -4.08
N GLU A 200 -16.30 -6.59 -3.51
CA GLU A 200 -16.49 -6.76 -2.06
C GLU A 200 -15.23 -6.34 -1.28
N CYS A 201 -14.03 -6.63 -1.83
CA CYS A 201 -12.78 -6.17 -1.26
C CYS A 201 -12.67 -4.64 -1.28
N MET A 202 -13.10 -3.97 -2.38
CA MET A 202 -13.12 -2.51 -2.47
C MET A 202 -14.06 -1.89 -1.43
N VAL A 203 -15.27 -2.43 -1.26
CA VAL A 203 -16.25 -2.01 -0.24
C VAL A 203 -15.68 -2.17 1.17
N LEU A 204 -15.09 -3.34 1.45
CA LEU A 204 -14.46 -3.63 2.75
C LEU A 204 -13.33 -2.62 3.03
N SER A 205 -12.44 -2.42 2.06
CA SER A 205 -11.29 -1.52 2.20
C SER A 205 -11.71 -0.09 2.49
N HIS A 206 -12.68 0.46 1.77
CA HIS A 206 -13.17 1.81 2.05
C HIS A 206 -13.81 1.93 3.43
N ASN A 207 -14.67 1.01 3.81
CA ASN A 207 -15.35 1.07 5.11
C ASN A 207 -14.36 0.98 6.28
N LEU A 208 -13.40 0.05 6.21
CA LEU A 208 -12.40 -0.11 7.27
C LEU A 208 -11.41 1.05 7.30
N THR A 209 -10.97 1.57 6.14
CA THR A 209 -10.08 2.73 6.07
C THR A 209 -10.76 3.98 6.63
N THR A 210 -12.04 4.19 6.33
CA THR A 210 -12.82 5.29 6.91
C THR A 210 -12.89 5.16 8.44
N HIS A 211 -13.13 3.97 8.95
CA HIS A 211 -13.14 3.72 10.40
C HIS A 211 -11.77 3.97 11.03
N TYR A 212 -10.70 3.50 10.39
CA TYR A 212 -9.32 3.74 10.82
C TYR A 212 -9.02 5.23 10.92
N LEU A 213 -9.37 6.01 9.88
CA LEU A 213 -9.13 7.45 9.86
C LEU A 213 -9.93 8.20 10.95
N LYS A 214 -11.16 7.78 11.25
CA LYS A 214 -11.97 8.34 12.36
C LYS A 214 -11.30 8.19 13.72
N ASN A 215 -10.60 7.08 13.94
CA ASN A 215 -9.96 6.78 15.22
C ASN A 215 -8.51 7.31 15.32
N LYS A 216 -7.99 7.88 14.24
CA LYS A 216 -6.63 8.44 14.17
C LYS A 216 -6.59 9.95 14.47
N VAL A 217 -7.74 10.56 14.71
CA VAL A 217 -7.91 12.00 14.98
C VAL A 217 -7.48 12.34 16.41
#